data_4127a5e8ad80c9b11216bd570de79e3f
#
_entry.id   4127a5e8ad80c9b11216bd570de79e3f
#
_cell.length_a   1.000
_cell.length_b   1.000
_cell.length_c   1.000
_cell.angle_alpha   90.00
_cell.angle_beta   90.00
_cell.angle_gamma   90.00
#
_symmetry.space_group_name_H-M   'P 1'
#
loop_
_entity.id
_entity.type
_entity.pdbx_description
1 polymer ?
#
loop_
_entity_poly.entity_id
_entity_poly.type
_entity_poly.pdbx_seq_one_letter_code
_entity_poly.pdbx_strand_id
1 'polypeptide(L)'
;MANVVGPDCVDTPSVAAFCTYPSAPLGGTTTISPNVYFEGEKVEHYPVAENIALSPVTGSPIPPNTACLPGDRLLKPKENTSVHINGKLFSVTGDETVIALAPGTPRPLTGPYKYPKILIGTQTP
;
A
#
# COMPACT_ATOMS: atom_id res chain seq x y z
N MET A 1 3.63 16.16 -3.13
CA MET A 1 2.22 15.83 -3.42
C MET A 1 2.09 14.36 -3.75
N ALA A 2 0.96 13.76 -3.46
CA ALA A 2 0.76 12.33 -3.59
C ALA A 2 -0.57 12.03 -4.29
N ASN A 3 -0.72 10.81 -4.78
CA ASN A 3 -1.93 10.33 -5.44
C ASN A 3 -2.65 9.31 -4.54
N VAL A 4 -3.95 9.16 -4.75
CA VAL A 4 -4.74 8.17 -4.02
C VAL A 4 -4.31 6.76 -4.43
N VAL A 5 -4.13 5.88 -3.46
CA VAL A 5 -3.75 4.49 -3.68
C VAL A 5 -5.00 3.64 -3.85
N GLY A 6 -5.02 2.85 -4.92
CA GLY A 6 -6.06 1.86 -5.18
C GLY A 6 -5.48 0.45 -5.22
N PRO A 7 -6.35 -0.58 -5.40
CA PRO A 7 -5.91 -1.97 -5.33
C PRO A 7 -4.96 -2.41 -6.45
N ASP A 8 -4.90 -1.66 -7.56
CA ASP A 8 -3.99 -1.95 -8.67
C ASP A 8 -2.59 -1.34 -8.48
N CYS A 9 -2.42 -0.48 -7.48
CA CYS A 9 -1.12 0.10 -7.17
C CYS A 9 -0.18 -1.00 -6.71
N VAL A 10 1.08 -0.97 -7.17
CA VAL A 10 2.07 -1.98 -6.80
C VAL A 10 3.08 -1.39 -5.82
N ASP A 11 3.69 -2.26 -5.05
CA ASP A 11 4.77 -1.93 -4.15
C ASP A 11 6.13 -2.30 -4.76
N THR A 12 7.20 -2.06 -4.02
CA THR A 12 8.56 -2.37 -4.44
C THR A 12 8.97 -3.75 -3.93
N PRO A 13 9.73 -4.55 -4.70
CA PRO A 13 10.25 -5.83 -4.19
C PRO A 13 11.14 -5.63 -2.97
N SER A 14 11.21 -6.63 -2.11
CA SER A 14 12.05 -6.57 -0.91
C SER A 14 12.72 -7.92 -0.65
N VAL A 15 13.76 -7.89 0.18
CA VAL A 15 14.44 -9.08 0.69
C VAL A 15 14.35 -9.06 2.20
N ALA A 16 13.88 -10.15 2.79
CA ALA A 16 13.77 -10.29 4.24
C ALA A 16 13.92 -11.77 4.61
N ALA A 17 14.64 -12.04 5.72
CA ALA A 17 14.84 -13.41 6.24
C ALA A 17 15.33 -14.39 5.17
N PHE A 18 16.27 -13.98 4.31
CA PHE A 18 16.81 -14.76 3.20
C PHE A 18 15.73 -15.23 2.21
N CYS A 19 14.74 -14.38 1.97
CA CYS A 19 13.71 -14.59 0.97
C CYS A 19 13.54 -13.33 0.14
N THR A 20 13.33 -13.50 -1.17
CA THR A 20 12.97 -12.41 -2.07
C THR A 20 11.46 -12.37 -2.21
N TYR A 21 10.85 -11.23 -1.92
CA TYR A 21 9.41 -11.03 -2.07
C TYR A 21 9.17 -10.06 -3.23
N PRO A 22 8.44 -10.49 -4.28
CA PRO A 22 8.26 -9.65 -5.46
C PRO A 22 7.29 -8.49 -5.22
N SER A 23 7.33 -7.50 -6.11
CA SER A 23 6.27 -6.50 -6.15
C SER A 23 4.98 -7.13 -6.65
N ALA A 24 3.83 -6.61 -6.18
CA ALA A 24 2.53 -7.08 -6.62
C ALA A 24 1.46 -6.02 -6.36
N PRO A 25 0.32 -6.06 -7.08
CA PRO A 25 -0.80 -5.19 -6.76
C PRO A 25 -1.24 -5.37 -5.31
N LEU A 26 -1.66 -4.28 -4.68
CA LEU A 26 -2.01 -4.30 -3.26
C LEU A 26 -3.21 -5.20 -2.96
N GLY A 27 -4.25 -5.14 -3.79
CA GLY A 27 -5.45 -5.94 -3.57
C GLY A 27 -6.10 -5.65 -2.22
N GLY A 28 -6.61 -6.69 -1.56
CA GLY A 28 -7.26 -6.54 -0.26
C GLY A 28 -8.61 -5.86 -0.36
N THR A 29 -9.09 -5.33 0.77
CA THR A 29 -10.39 -4.69 0.85
C THR A 29 -10.26 -3.18 0.86
N THR A 30 -10.89 -2.53 -0.13
CA THR A 30 -11.00 -1.07 -0.20
C THR A 30 -12.38 -0.62 0.28
N THR A 31 -12.52 0.68 0.48
CA THR A 31 -13.80 1.32 0.79
C THR A 31 -14.14 2.29 -0.34
N ILE A 32 -15.41 2.29 -0.76
CA ILE A 32 -15.90 3.25 -1.74
C ILE A 32 -16.71 4.30 -1.02
N SER A 33 -16.32 5.57 -1.18
CA SER A 33 -17.05 6.67 -0.55
C SER A 33 -18.45 6.81 -1.18
N PRO A 34 -19.51 6.98 -0.37
CA PRO A 34 -20.85 7.17 -0.92
C PRO A 34 -21.08 8.55 -1.53
N ASN A 35 -20.28 9.54 -1.19
CA ASN A 35 -20.57 10.94 -1.52
C ASN A 35 -19.35 11.80 -1.88
N VAL A 36 -18.17 11.24 -1.97
CA VAL A 36 -16.98 11.96 -2.44
C VAL A 36 -16.58 11.40 -3.79
N TYR A 37 -16.34 12.28 -4.76
CA TYR A 37 -16.03 11.91 -6.14
C TYR A 37 -14.67 12.47 -6.55
N PHE A 38 -13.86 11.64 -7.17
CA PHE A 38 -12.63 12.05 -7.85
C PHE A 38 -12.73 11.61 -9.32
N GLU A 39 -12.43 12.52 -10.24
CA GLU A 39 -12.45 12.25 -11.68
C GLU A 39 -13.77 11.62 -12.15
N GLY A 40 -14.89 12.06 -11.56
CA GLY A 40 -16.23 11.65 -11.98
C GLY A 40 -16.74 10.34 -11.38
N GLU A 41 -16.00 9.70 -10.50
CA GLU A 41 -16.45 8.45 -9.85
C GLU A 41 -16.31 8.52 -8.34
N LYS A 42 -17.10 7.72 -7.64
CA LYS A 42 -16.99 7.60 -6.18
C LYS A 42 -15.63 7.05 -5.81
N VAL A 43 -14.98 7.69 -4.83
CA VAL A 43 -13.60 7.38 -4.49
C VAL A 43 -13.47 5.99 -3.88
N GLU A 44 -12.67 5.14 -4.51
CA GLU A 44 -12.22 3.88 -3.92
C GLU A 44 -10.86 4.13 -3.26
N HIS A 45 -10.73 3.79 -1.99
CA HIS A 45 -9.54 4.11 -1.21
C HIS A 45 -9.33 3.12 -0.07
N TYR A 46 -8.15 3.16 0.54
CA TYR A 46 -7.86 2.42 1.77
C TYR A 46 -7.97 3.39 2.94
N PRO A 47 -9.01 3.28 3.79
CA PRO A 47 -9.07 4.08 5.01
C PRO A 47 -7.88 3.77 5.91
N VAL A 48 -7.30 4.80 6.50
CA VAL A 48 -6.12 4.60 7.34
C VAL A 48 -6.50 3.86 8.62
N ALA A 49 -5.94 2.67 8.74
CA ALA A 49 -5.83 1.94 9.98
C ALA A 49 -4.43 1.34 9.98
N GLU A 50 -3.82 1.20 11.14
CA GLU A 50 -2.51 0.58 11.22
C GLU A 50 -2.60 -0.87 10.74
N ASN A 51 -1.62 -1.30 9.93
CA ASN A 51 -1.50 -2.67 9.47
C ASN A 51 -2.72 -3.14 8.65
N ILE A 52 -3.11 -2.36 7.65
CA ILE A 52 -4.16 -2.77 6.71
C ILE A 52 -3.68 -4.00 5.95
N ALA A 53 -4.46 -5.09 6.02
CA ALA A 53 -4.12 -6.34 5.36
C ALA A 53 -4.31 -6.25 3.84
N LEU A 54 -3.31 -6.70 3.11
CA LEU A 54 -3.28 -6.71 1.64
C LEU A 54 -3.20 -8.15 1.13
N SER A 55 -3.26 -8.32 -0.19
CA SER A 55 -3.05 -9.63 -0.80
C SER A 55 -1.63 -10.13 -0.53
N PRO A 56 -1.46 -11.43 -0.22
CA PRO A 56 -0.14 -11.98 0.05
C PRO A 56 0.70 -12.12 -1.22
N VAL A 57 2.03 -12.15 -1.06
CA VAL A 57 2.98 -12.49 -2.12
C VAL A 57 3.72 -13.77 -1.73
N THR A 58 4.26 -14.47 -2.73
CA THR A 58 5.04 -15.67 -2.48
C THR A 58 6.52 -15.34 -2.49
N GLY A 59 7.22 -15.67 -1.41
CA GLY A 59 8.66 -15.48 -1.32
C GLY A 59 9.43 -16.57 -2.06
N SER A 60 10.62 -16.22 -2.53
CA SER A 60 11.57 -17.17 -3.15
C SER A 60 12.80 -17.28 -2.26
N PRO A 61 13.16 -18.48 -1.77
CA PRO A 61 14.27 -18.62 -0.84
C PRO A 61 15.62 -18.33 -1.51
N ILE A 62 16.50 -17.72 -0.72
CA ILE A 62 17.90 -17.48 -1.10
C ILE A 62 18.76 -18.50 -0.34
N PRO A 63 19.63 -19.26 -1.03
CA PRO A 63 20.47 -20.24 -0.33
C PRO A 63 21.29 -19.58 0.81
N PRO A 64 21.47 -20.25 1.95
CA PRO A 64 21.11 -21.65 2.23
C PRO A 64 19.65 -21.89 2.66
N ASN A 65 18.81 -20.86 2.62
CA ASN A 65 17.41 -21.00 2.99
C ASN A 65 16.68 -21.88 1.95
N THR A 66 15.74 -22.71 2.41
CA THR A 66 14.99 -23.62 1.54
C THR A 66 13.50 -23.35 1.53
N ALA A 67 13.01 -22.47 2.40
CA ALA A 67 11.61 -22.10 2.48
C ALA A 67 11.47 -20.67 3.00
N CYS A 68 10.34 -20.06 2.68
CA CYS A 68 10.05 -18.69 3.09
C CYS A 68 8.84 -18.64 4.00
N LEU A 69 8.82 -17.67 4.92
CA LEU A 69 7.63 -17.35 5.69
C LEU A 69 6.53 -16.86 4.76
N PRO A 70 5.25 -17.02 5.14
CA PRO A 70 4.15 -16.48 4.35
C PRO A 70 4.34 -14.99 4.04
N GLY A 71 4.04 -14.61 2.82
CA GLY A 71 4.24 -13.25 2.33
C GLY A 71 3.04 -12.35 2.54
N ASP A 72 2.37 -12.44 3.68
CA ASP A 72 1.29 -11.53 4.02
C ASP A 72 1.83 -10.12 4.15
N ARG A 73 1.19 -9.18 3.45
CA ARG A 73 1.64 -7.79 3.42
C ARG A 73 0.73 -6.93 4.26
N LEU A 74 1.33 -5.94 4.90
CA LEU A 74 0.60 -4.92 5.66
C LEU A 74 0.92 -3.55 5.06
N LEU A 75 -0.11 -2.75 4.83
CA LEU A 75 0.03 -1.36 4.38
C LEU A 75 0.23 -0.47 5.61
N LYS A 76 1.28 0.33 5.56
CA LYS A 76 1.60 1.27 6.63
C LYS A 76 1.44 2.70 6.11
N PRO A 77 0.33 3.36 6.44
CA PRO A 77 0.12 4.76 6.07
C PRO A 77 1.13 5.66 6.80
N LYS A 78 1.68 6.63 6.08
CA LYS A 78 2.66 7.53 6.69
C LYS A 78 2.62 8.95 6.12
N GLU A 79 2.21 9.13 4.87
CA GLU A 79 2.33 10.43 4.20
C GLU A 79 1.12 11.34 4.40
N ASN A 80 -0.10 10.80 4.40
CA ASN A 80 -1.29 11.62 4.57
C ASN A 80 -1.60 11.80 6.06
N THR A 81 -1.45 13.03 6.56
CA THR A 81 -1.68 13.34 7.97
C THR A 81 -2.82 14.34 8.18
N SER A 82 -3.44 14.82 7.10
CA SER A 82 -4.41 15.92 7.24
C SER A 82 -5.62 15.86 6.31
N VAL A 83 -5.58 15.09 5.24
CA VAL A 83 -6.67 15.03 4.27
C VAL A 83 -7.55 13.82 4.55
N HIS A 84 -8.86 14.05 4.70
CA HIS A 84 -9.81 13.02 5.09
C HIS A 84 -10.87 12.80 4.01
N ILE A 85 -11.33 11.56 3.88
CA ILE A 85 -12.54 11.21 3.15
C ILE A 85 -13.50 10.59 4.16
N ASN A 86 -14.69 11.21 4.28
CA ASN A 86 -15.73 10.76 5.22
C ASN A 86 -15.20 10.62 6.66
N GLY A 87 -14.39 11.59 7.08
CA GLY A 87 -13.88 11.67 8.45
C GLY A 87 -12.67 10.77 8.74
N LYS A 88 -12.12 10.11 7.73
CA LYS A 88 -10.95 9.22 7.91
C LYS A 88 -9.83 9.61 6.95
N LEU A 89 -8.59 9.54 7.42
CA LEU A 89 -7.43 9.61 6.55
C LEU A 89 -7.46 8.42 5.58
N PHE A 90 -6.79 8.55 4.46
CA PHE A 90 -6.72 7.48 3.46
C PHE A 90 -5.30 7.35 2.93
N SER A 91 -5.00 6.17 2.38
CA SER A 91 -3.65 5.87 1.91
C SER A 91 -3.33 6.58 0.60
N VAL A 92 -2.12 7.10 0.50
CA VAL A 92 -1.60 7.82 -0.67
C VAL A 92 -0.23 7.27 -1.04
N THR A 93 0.23 7.59 -2.25
CA THR A 93 1.60 7.23 -2.67
C THR A 93 2.60 7.90 -1.74
N GLY A 94 3.70 7.21 -1.46
CA GLY A 94 4.63 7.59 -0.40
C GLY A 94 4.45 6.73 0.85
N ASP A 95 3.28 6.13 1.03
CA ASP A 95 3.11 5.06 2.03
C ASP A 95 3.88 3.82 1.59
N GLU A 96 4.00 2.86 2.49
CA GLU A 96 4.82 1.68 2.21
C GLU A 96 4.15 0.41 2.74
N THR A 97 4.58 -0.74 2.22
CA THR A 97 4.16 -2.05 2.73
C THR A 97 5.33 -2.75 3.40
N VAL A 98 5.00 -3.73 4.24
CA VAL A 98 5.99 -4.62 4.85
C VAL A 98 5.46 -6.04 4.81
N ILE A 99 6.37 -7.01 4.79
CA ILE A 99 6.01 -8.43 4.96
C ILE A 99 5.79 -8.67 6.45
N ALA A 100 4.60 -9.13 6.82
CA ALA A 100 4.18 -9.18 8.22
C ALA A 100 5.08 -10.03 9.10
N LEU A 101 5.43 -11.24 8.65
CA LEU A 101 6.24 -12.18 9.44
C LEU A 101 7.74 -12.05 9.22
N ALA A 102 8.16 -11.27 8.23
CA ALA A 102 9.57 -11.03 7.93
C ALA A 102 9.75 -9.55 7.59
N PRO A 103 9.48 -8.63 8.54
CA PRO A 103 9.64 -7.21 8.27
C PRO A 103 11.13 -6.91 8.06
N GLY A 104 11.45 -6.44 6.89
CA GLY A 104 12.79 -6.07 6.50
C GLY A 104 12.77 -4.68 5.90
N THR A 105 13.25 -4.57 4.65
CA THR A 105 13.23 -3.30 3.95
C THR A 105 11.78 -2.88 3.65
N PRO A 106 11.39 -1.64 3.97
CA PRO A 106 10.09 -1.12 3.56
C PRO A 106 9.91 -1.17 2.05
N ARG A 107 8.68 -1.31 1.60
CA ARG A 107 8.33 -1.49 0.19
C ARG A 107 7.50 -0.30 -0.27
N PRO A 108 8.13 0.79 -0.78
CA PRO A 108 7.39 1.96 -1.21
C PRO A 108 6.40 1.67 -2.35
N LEU A 109 5.29 2.38 -2.37
CA LEU A 109 4.29 2.27 -3.41
C LEU A 109 4.73 3.04 -4.66
N THR A 110 4.54 2.45 -5.83
CA THR A 110 5.07 3.01 -7.08
C THR A 110 4.03 3.29 -8.16
N GLY A 111 2.77 2.96 -7.96
CA GLY A 111 1.72 3.14 -8.97
C GLY A 111 1.26 1.81 -9.55
N PRO A 112 0.35 1.79 -10.56
CA PRO A 112 -0.31 2.95 -11.16
C PRO A 112 -1.23 3.67 -10.19
N TYR A 113 -1.43 4.97 -10.43
CA TYR A 113 -2.23 5.79 -9.54
C TYR A 113 -3.72 5.65 -9.87
N LYS A 114 -4.56 5.50 -8.85
CA LYS A 114 -6.00 5.32 -9.03
C LYS A 114 -6.64 6.55 -9.67
N TYR A 115 -6.23 7.74 -9.23
CA TYR A 115 -6.75 9.00 -9.75
C TYR A 115 -5.58 9.91 -10.10
N PRO A 116 -4.96 9.74 -11.27
CA PRO A 116 -3.71 10.41 -11.59
C PRO A 116 -3.79 11.93 -11.67
N LYS A 117 -4.98 12.48 -11.89
CA LYS A 117 -5.18 13.93 -11.93
C LYS A 117 -5.44 14.56 -10.57
N ILE A 118 -5.69 13.75 -9.54
CA ILE A 118 -5.98 14.22 -8.20
C ILE A 118 -4.70 14.14 -7.38
N LEU A 119 -4.25 15.28 -6.87
CA LEU A 119 -3.06 15.36 -6.04
C LEU A 119 -3.45 15.72 -4.61
N ILE A 120 -2.95 14.95 -3.67
CA ILE A 120 -3.20 15.13 -2.24
C ILE A 120 -1.98 15.84 -1.65
N GLY A 121 -2.20 16.99 -1.02
CA GLY A 121 -1.14 17.65 -0.26
C GLY A 121 -0.82 16.86 1.00
N THR A 122 0.45 16.57 1.22
CA THR A 122 0.90 15.78 2.36
C THR A 122 1.75 16.64 3.29
N GLN A 123 1.85 16.22 4.56
CA GLN A 123 2.63 16.92 5.58
C GLN A 123 4.09 16.48 5.52
N THR A 124 4.69 16.56 4.36
CA THR A 124 6.12 16.25 4.23
C THR A 124 6.94 17.42 4.75
N PRO A 125 7.87 17.19 5.66
CA PRO A 125 8.76 18.25 6.12
C PRO A 125 9.64 18.78 5.01
#